data_1dc33c726ee954ed490f75d43aa5429e
#
_entry.id   1dc33c726ee954ed490f75d43aa5429e
#
_cell.length_a   1.000
_cell.length_b   1.000
_cell.length_c   1.000
_cell.angle_alpha   90.00
_cell.angle_beta   90.00
_cell.angle_gamma   90.00
#
_symmetry.space_group_name_H-M   'P 1'
#
loop_
_entity.id
_entity.type
_entity.pdbx_description
1 polymer ?
#
loop_
_entity_poly.entity_id
_entity_poly.type
_entity_poly.pdbx_seq_one_letter_code
_entity_poly.pdbx_strand_id
1 'polypeptide(L)'
;MRILICDDEGIVQQAIRFMIQKSFGDEFEIESAKNGRMAIELAESFRPDIILMDIQMPGINGIEAMEEIKREHKNIIFIVLTAYDKFEYSQKAIDIGVMSYLTKPINKDVLTDTLRKAMKLVNDRREKVSKDLKVKEKLEVVVPMIESGFVYSVLLGESNDTSNLTYRELLGINTEYVYAIVIECGEELRKGELTNTVGAGIRLQKHSMIFREMLKETMNGIVGSLMGNKVIVLVPCREKEESYNEREVKIENIRSMLRKMEQQMEMKFKAGIGSVVSWEEVSKSYREALDTARRSEEHTSELQSH
;
A
#
# COMPACT_ATOMS: atom_id res chain seq x y z
N MET A 1 18.82 -17.30 -8.38
CA MET A 1 17.91 -16.79 -9.42
C MET A 1 17.40 -17.96 -10.21
N ARG A 2 16.15 -17.94 -10.74
CA ARG A 2 15.54 -19.11 -11.39
C ARG A 2 15.44 -18.91 -12.91
N ILE A 3 15.90 -19.90 -13.67
CA ILE A 3 15.85 -19.91 -15.15
C ILE A 3 15.04 -21.11 -15.62
N LEU A 4 14.13 -20.90 -16.56
CA LEU A 4 13.42 -21.94 -17.30
C LEU A 4 13.94 -21.98 -18.74
N ILE A 5 14.36 -23.16 -19.20
CA ILE A 5 14.82 -23.40 -20.56
C ILE A 5 13.72 -24.15 -21.30
N CYS A 6 13.13 -23.54 -22.30
CA CYS A 6 12.05 -24.13 -23.12
C CYS A 6 12.56 -24.40 -24.56
N ASP A 7 12.69 -25.66 -24.89
CA ASP A 7 13.17 -26.14 -26.19
C ASP A 7 12.74 -27.60 -26.35
N ASP A 8 12.28 -28.03 -27.50
CA ASP A 8 11.87 -29.43 -27.72
C ASP A 8 13.06 -30.38 -27.90
N GLU A 9 14.23 -29.83 -28.25
CA GLU A 9 15.46 -30.55 -28.38
C GLU A 9 16.22 -30.69 -27.06
N GLY A 10 16.17 -31.87 -26.43
CA GLY A 10 16.85 -32.12 -25.14
C GLY A 10 18.37 -31.88 -25.18
N ILE A 11 19.00 -32.02 -26.33
CA ILE A 11 20.43 -31.75 -26.51
C ILE A 11 20.74 -30.25 -26.41
N VAL A 12 19.85 -29.38 -26.92
CA VAL A 12 19.96 -27.93 -26.81
C VAL A 12 19.77 -27.47 -25.36
N GLN A 13 18.76 -28.02 -24.67
CA GLN A 13 18.56 -27.76 -23.24
C GLN A 13 19.80 -28.09 -22.40
N GLN A 14 20.40 -29.29 -22.63
CA GLN A 14 21.60 -29.71 -21.92
C GLN A 14 22.81 -28.83 -22.24
N ALA A 15 23.00 -28.44 -23.49
CA ALA A 15 24.07 -27.54 -23.90
C ALA A 15 23.94 -26.17 -23.23
N ILE A 16 22.73 -25.56 -23.19
CA ILE A 16 22.47 -24.29 -22.55
C ILE A 16 22.71 -24.40 -21.04
N ARG A 17 22.17 -25.45 -20.40
CA ARG A 17 22.39 -25.73 -18.96
C ARG A 17 23.88 -25.80 -18.62
N PHE A 18 24.65 -26.55 -19.41
CA PHE A 18 26.10 -26.68 -19.24
C PHE A 18 26.82 -25.32 -19.37
N MET A 19 26.45 -24.54 -20.41
CA MET A 19 27.03 -23.19 -20.59
C MET A 19 26.75 -22.27 -19.41
N ILE A 20 25.51 -22.29 -18.89
CA ILE A 20 25.11 -21.49 -17.73
C ILE A 20 25.89 -21.92 -16.48
N GLN A 21 25.90 -23.21 -16.16
CA GLN A 21 26.64 -23.75 -15.00
C GLN A 21 28.14 -23.44 -15.06
N LYS A 22 28.74 -23.56 -16.25
CA LYS A 22 30.16 -23.23 -16.45
C LYS A 22 30.48 -21.74 -16.26
N SER A 23 29.52 -20.84 -16.56
CA SER A 23 29.74 -19.39 -16.54
C SER A 23 29.34 -18.73 -15.21
N PHE A 24 28.37 -19.32 -14.49
CA PHE A 24 27.72 -18.74 -13.32
C PHE A 24 27.72 -19.67 -12.09
N GLY A 25 28.24 -20.92 -12.22
CA GLY A 25 28.20 -21.88 -11.12
C GLY A 25 26.79 -22.16 -10.63
N ASP A 26 26.57 -22.07 -9.33
CA ASP A 26 25.29 -22.33 -8.64
C ASP A 26 24.41 -21.10 -8.48
N GLU A 27 24.69 -20.00 -9.20
CA GLU A 27 23.89 -18.79 -9.12
C GLU A 27 22.45 -18.96 -9.62
N PHE A 28 22.21 -19.98 -10.46
CA PHE A 28 20.92 -20.28 -11.07
C PHE A 28 20.41 -21.66 -10.70
N GLU A 29 19.14 -21.67 -10.27
CA GLU A 29 18.30 -22.87 -10.26
C GLU A 29 17.66 -22.97 -11.64
N ILE A 30 17.82 -24.15 -12.31
CA ILE A 30 17.45 -24.30 -13.71
C ILE A 30 16.47 -25.45 -13.88
N GLU A 31 15.32 -25.16 -14.48
CA GLU A 31 14.34 -26.14 -14.94
C GLU A 31 14.24 -26.12 -16.46
N SER A 32 13.61 -27.16 -17.03
CA SER A 32 13.49 -27.31 -18.49
C SER A 32 12.11 -27.80 -18.89
N ALA A 33 11.56 -27.21 -19.95
CA ALA A 33 10.30 -27.59 -20.59
C ALA A 33 10.54 -28.03 -22.05
N LYS A 34 9.83 -29.06 -22.49
CA LYS A 34 9.95 -29.59 -23.85
C LYS A 34 8.87 -29.11 -24.82
N ASN A 35 7.91 -28.36 -24.35
CA ASN A 35 6.82 -27.79 -25.15
C ASN A 35 6.19 -26.60 -24.39
N GLY A 36 5.36 -25.84 -25.11
CA GLY A 36 4.74 -24.65 -24.56
C GLY A 36 3.81 -24.90 -23.35
N ARG A 37 3.08 -26.05 -23.35
CA ARG A 37 2.21 -26.40 -22.21
C ARG A 37 3.02 -26.58 -20.92
N MET A 38 4.10 -27.38 -21.01
CA MET A 38 4.99 -27.59 -19.85
C MET A 38 5.66 -26.29 -19.41
N ALA A 39 5.96 -25.40 -20.37
CA ALA A 39 6.52 -24.07 -20.03
C ALA A 39 5.53 -23.24 -19.22
N ILE A 40 4.24 -23.24 -19.57
CA ILE A 40 3.18 -22.54 -18.81
C ILE A 40 3.03 -23.15 -17.40
N GLU A 41 2.95 -24.47 -17.28
CA GLU A 41 2.83 -25.16 -15.98
C GLU A 41 4.03 -24.90 -15.06
N LEU A 42 5.25 -24.89 -15.63
CA LEU A 42 6.46 -24.55 -14.86
C LEU A 42 6.56 -23.07 -14.54
N ALA A 43 6.03 -22.18 -15.37
CA ALA A 43 5.96 -20.76 -15.03
C ALA A 43 5.15 -20.52 -13.75
N GLU A 44 4.06 -21.27 -13.54
CA GLU A 44 3.24 -21.22 -12.31
C GLU A 44 3.95 -21.83 -11.09
N SER A 45 4.46 -23.04 -11.23
CA SER A 45 4.99 -23.83 -10.10
C SER A 45 6.41 -23.43 -9.72
N PHE A 46 7.29 -23.25 -10.70
CA PHE A 46 8.70 -22.91 -10.50
C PHE A 46 8.94 -21.40 -10.38
N ARG A 47 8.06 -20.55 -10.97
CA ARG A 47 8.13 -19.08 -10.96
C ARG A 47 9.51 -18.56 -11.39
N PRO A 48 9.93 -18.78 -12.62
CA PRO A 48 11.23 -18.36 -13.12
C PRO A 48 11.35 -16.83 -13.18
N ASP A 49 12.56 -16.34 -12.99
CA ASP A 49 12.90 -14.94 -13.22
C ASP A 49 13.16 -14.65 -14.71
N ILE A 50 13.76 -15.65 -15.39
CA ILE A 50 14.17 -15.58 -16.78
C ILE A 50 13.70 -16.86 -17.48
N ILE A 51 13.13 -16.71 -18.67
CA ILE A 51 12.77 -17.82 -19.56
C ILE A 51 13.54 -17.69 -20.85
N LEU A 52 14.30 -18.75 -21.19
CA LEU A 52 14.86 -18.95 -22.51
C LEU A 52 13.86 -19.76 -23.31
N MET A 53 13.22 -19.17 -24.32
CA MET A 53 12.07 -19.74 -25.01
C MET A 53 12.38 -19.99 -26.51
N ASP A 54 12.36 -21.24 -26.93
CA ASP A 54 12.33 -21.54 -28.35
C ASP A 54 10.96 -21.18 -28.95
N ILE A 55 10.97 -20.61 -30.15
CA ILE A 55 9.74 -20.29 -30.89
C ILE A 55 9.10 -21.57 -31.44
N GLN A 56 9.92 -22.46 -31.96
CA GLN A 56 9.44 -23.66 -32.70
C GLN A 56 9.37 -24.86 -31.77
N MET A 57 8.27 -24.99 -31.07
CA MET A 57 7.96 -26.14 -30.23
C MET A 57 6.66 -26.81 -30.66
N PRO A 58 6.52 -28.16 -30.52
CA PRO A 58 5.32 -28.87 -30.88
C PRO A 58 4.13 -28.51 -29.97
N GLY A 59 2.95 -28.43 -30.57
CA GLY A 59 1.71 -28.06 -29.88
C GLY A 59 1.59 -26.55 -29.69
N ILE A 60 1.62 -26.10 -28.46
CA ILE A 60 1.67 -24.64 -28.14
C ILE A 60 3.06 -24.13 -28.46
N ASN A 61 3.16 -23.21 -29.42
CA ASN A 61 4.45 -22.64 -29.82
C ASN A 61 4.97 -21.65 -28.75
N GLY A 62 6.25 -21.25 -28.86
CA GLY A 62 6.89 -20.38 -27.87
C GLY A 62 6.25 -19.00 -27.74
N ILE A 63 5.72 -18.43 -28.83
CA ILE A 63 5.04 -17.13 -28.80
C ILE A 63 3.74 -17.22 -28.01
N GLU A 64 2.89 -18.22 -28.33
CA GLU A 64 1.63 -18.44 -27.61
C GLU A 64 1.88 -18.74 -26.12
N ALA A 65 2.92 -19.53 -25.82
CA ALA A 65 3.30 -19.81 -24.44
C ALA A 65 3.75 -18.55 -23.70
N MET A 66 4.57 -17.68 -24.34
CA MET A 66 5.01 -16.42 -23.74
C MET A 66 3.84 -15.44 -23.52
N GLU A 67 2.88 -15.35 -24.44
CA GLU A 67 1.67 -14.51 -24.27
C GLU A 67 0.87 -14.96 -23.05
N GLU A 68 0.63 -16.26 -22.90
CA GLU A 68 -0.12 -16.79 -21.76
C GLU A 68 0.61 -16.55 -20.44
N ILE A 69 1.90 -16.90 -20.38
CA ILE A 69 2.73 -16.66 -19.19
C ILE A 69 2.76 -15.18 -18.84
N LYS A 70 2.85 -14.27 -19.82
CA LYS A 70 2.94 -12.82 -19.57
C LYS A 70 1.68 -12.22 -18.98
N ARG A 71 0.50 -12.80 -19.26
CA ARG A 71 -0.77 -12.33 -18.67
C ARG A 71 -0.74 -12.44 -17.15
N GLU A 72 -0.28 -13.57 -16.63
CA GLU A 72 -0.25 -13.85 -15.20
C GLU A 72 1.05 -13.36 -14.54
N HIS A 73 2.19 -13.43 -15.24
CA HIS A 73 3.52 -13.18 -14.72
C HIS A 73 4.21 -12.01 -15.45
N LYS A 74 3.79 -10.78 -15.19
CA LYS A 74 4.28 -9.55 -15.87
C LYS A 74 5.79 -9.28 -15.71
N ASN A 75 6.42 -9.85 -14.69
CA ASN A 75 7.80 -9.53 -14.31
C ASN A 75 8.85 -10.49 -14.88
N ILE A 76 8.43 -11.58 -15.52
CA ILE A 76 9.35 -12.56 -16.13
C ILE A 76 10.05 -11.91 -17.32
N ILE A 77 11.35 -12.15 -17.42
CA ILE A 77 12.17 -11.74 -18.56
C ILE A 77 12.24 -12.87 -19.57
N PHE A 78 11.81 -12.58 -20.79
CA PHE A 78 11.88 -13.53 -21.91
C PHE A 78 13.11 -13.24 -22.78
N ILE A 79 13.84 -14.30 -23.11
CA ILE A 79 14.90 -14.35 -24.11
C ILE A 79 14.49 -15.41 -25.12
N VAL A 80 14.36 -15.04 -26.35
CA VAL A 80 13.92 -15.93 -27.43
C VAL A 80 15.12 -16.67 -28.02
N LEU A 81 14.94 -17.99 -28.22
CA LEU A 81 15.84 -18.84 -28.99
C LEU A 81 15.26 -19.04 -30.38
N THR A 82 16.02 -18.85 -31.44
CA THR A 82 15.52 -18.97 -32.81
C THR A 82 16.56 -19.58 -33.75
N ALA A 83 16.09 -20.40 -34.66
CA ALA A 83 16.96 -20.99 -35.68
C ALA A 83 17.17 -20.08 -36.91
N TYR A 84 16.30 -19.05 -37.09
CA TYR A 84 16.34 -18.18 -38.27
C TYR A 84 15.74 -16.78 -37.98
N ASP A 85 16.24 -15.77 -38.73
CA ASP A 85 15.67 -14.40 -38.79
C ASP A 85 14.31 -14.37 -39.51
N LYS A 86 13.28 -15.02 -38.94
CA LYS A 86 11.91 -14.83 -39.45
C LYS A 86 11.29 -13.57 -38.89
N PHE A 87 11.22 -12.58 -39.69
CA PHE A 87 10.67 -11.24 -39.45
C PHE A 87 9.23 -11.26 -38.87
N GLU A 88 8.45 -12.31 -39.18
CA GLU A 88 7.06 -12.46 -38.73
C GLU A 88 6.92 -12.69 -37.22
N TYR A 89 7.89 -13.32 -36.56
CA TYR A 89 7.86 -13.58 -35.11
C TYR A 89 8.41 -12.42 -34.28
N SER A 90 9.22 -11.56 -34.91
CA SER A 90 9.84 -10.42 -34.21
C SER A 90 8.80 -9.39 -33.79
N GLN A 91 7.73 -9.16 -34.56
CA GLN A 91 6.71 -8.16 -34.22
C GLN A 91 5.90 -8.59 -32.98
N LYS A 92 5.39 -9.82 -32.94
CA LYS A 92 4.65 -10.34 -31.78
C LYS A 92 5.51 -10.43 -30.52
N ALA A 93 6.75 -10.84 -30.67
CA ALA A 93 7.67 -10.90 -29.53
C ALA A 93 8.07 -9.52 -29.00
N ILE A 94 8.10 -8.49 -29.86
CA ILE A 94 8.26 -7.08 -29.41
C ILE A 94 7.05 -6.65 -28.58
N ASP A 95 5.83 -6.98 -28.99
CA ASP A 95 4.59 -6.65 -28.26
C ASP A 95 4.55 -7.35 -26.88
N ILE A 96 5.09 -8.57 -26.78
CA ILE A 96 5.26 -9.30 -25.51
C ILE A 96 6.33 -8.63 -24.63
N GLY A 97 7.24 -7.87 -25.20
CA GLY A 97 8.35 -7.23 -24.48
C GLY A 97 9.50 -8.21 -24.19
N VAL A 98 9.90 -8.99 -25.20
CA VAL A 98 11.08 -9.85 -25.14
C VAL A 98 12.34 -9.00 -25.01
N MET A 99 13.22 -9.39 -24.09
CA MET A 99 14.44 -8.63 -23.82
C MET A 99 15.50 -8.80 -24.93
N SER A 100 15.65 -10.01 -25.47
CA SER A 100 16.70 -10.34 -26.44
C SER A 100 16.37 -11.59 -27.24
N TYR A 101 17.07 -11.75 -28.35
CA TYR A 101 17.03 -12.93 -29.23
C TYR A 101 18.42 -13.57 -29.28
N LEU A 102 18.46 -14.90 -29.24
CA LEU A 102 19.66 -15.71 -29.42
C LEU A 102 19.46 -16.66 -30.61
N THR A 103 20.30 -16.54 -31.60
CA THR A 103 20.26 -17.44 -32.76
C THR A 103 20.95 -18.76 -32.46
N LYS A 104 20.32 -19.87 -32.87
CA LYS A 104 20.93 -21.21 -32.86
C LYS A 104 21.91 -21.37 -34.06
N PRO A 105 23.11 -21.94 -33.87
CA PRO A 105 23.65 -22.52 -32.65
C PRO A 105 24.05 -21.42 -31.61
N ILE A 106 23.68 -21.64 -30.34
CA ILE A 106 23.85 -20.64 -29.30
C ILE A 106 25.31 -20.44 -28.95
N ASN A 107 25.79 -19.21 -29.10
CA ASN A 107 27.16 -18.85 -28.71
C ASN A 107 27.21 -18.60 -27.19
N LYS A 108 28.20 -19.25 -26.53
CA LYS A 108 28.37 -19.14 -25.06
C LYS A 108 28.56 -17.71 -24.57
N ASP A 109 29.38 -16.93 -25.26
CA ASP A 109 29.69 -15.56 -24.80
C ASP A 109 28.47 -14.65 -24.94
N VAL A 110 27.72 -14.79 -26.05
CA VAL A 110 26.46 -14.05 -26.29
C VAL A 110 25.41 -14.44 -25.25
N LEU A 111 25.25 -15.74 -24.94
CA LEU A 111 24.35 -16.22 -23.90
C LEU A 111 24.72 -15.63 -22.54
N THR A 112 26.01 -15.69 -22.19
CA THR A 112 26.52 -15.18 -20.89
C THR A 112 26.27 -13.68 -20.75
N ASP A 113 26.56 -12.88 -21.77
CA ASP A 113 26.34 -11.44 -21.75
C ASP A 113 24.85 -11.08 -21.70
N THR A 114 24.01 -11.84 -22.41
CA THR A 114 22.56 -11.65 -22.37
C THR A 114 21.99 -11.96 -21.00
N LEU A 115 22.43 -13.06 -20.38
CA LEU A 115 22.03 -13.41 -19.02
C LEU A 115 22.50 -12.39 -17.97
N ARG A 116 23.71 -11.85 -18.08
CA ARG A 116 24.17 -10.77 -17.19
C ARG A 116 23.28 -9.53 -17.27
N LYS A 117 22.85 -9.14 -18.47
CA LYS A 117 21.90 -8.06 -18.66
C LYS A 117 20.54 -8.37 -18.03
N ALA A 118 20.05 -9.60 -18.22
CA ALA A 118 18.79 -10.05 -17.62
C ALA A 118 18.87 -10.06 -16.09
N MET A 119 19.95 -10.59 -15.51
CA MET A 119 20.21 -10.57 -14.07
C MET A 119 20.17 -9.16 -13.50
N LYS A 120 20.82 -8.23 -14.18
CA LYS A 120 20.81 -6.81 -13.77
C LYS A 120 19.38 -6.26 -13.74
N LEU A 121 18.59 -6.50 -14.78
CA LEU A 121 17.18 -6.04 -14.82
C LEU A 121 16.33 -6.65 -13.71
N VAL A 122 16.51 -7.96 -13.41
CA VAL A 122 15.81 -8.61 -12.29
C VAL A 122 16.20 -7.98 -10.96
N ASN A 123 17.50 -7.78 -10.73
CA ASN A 123 18.02 -7.22 -9.48
C ASN A 123 17.59 -5.75 -9.30
N ASP A 124 17.66 -4.93 -10.35
CA ASP A 124 17.22 -3.53 -10.32
C ASP A 124 15.72 -3.42 -9.96
N ARG A 125 14.87 -4.32 -10.53
CA ARG A 125 13.44 -4.38 -10.17
C ARG A 125 13.23 -4.78 -8.72
N ARG A 126 13.93 -5.81 -8.23
CA ARG A 126 13.85 -6.28 -6.84
C ARG A 126 14.30 -5.19 -5.87
N GLU A 127 15.38 -4.49 -6.20
CA GLU A 127 15.88 -3.39 -5.39
C GLU A 127 14.91 -2.21 -5.34
N LYS A 128 14.29 -1.87 -6.49
CA LYS A 128 13.26 -0.82 -6.55
C LYS A 128 12.06 -1.16 -5.66
N VAL A 129 11.51 -2.37 -5.79
CA VAL A 129 10.39 -2.83 -4.95
C VAL A 129 10.78 -2.81 -3.46
N SER A 130 11.97 -3.27 -3.12
CA SER A 130 12.47 -3.24 -1.73
C SER A 130 12.63 -1.80 -1.20
N LYS A 131 13.12 -0.87 -2.04
CA LYS A 131 13.23 0.56 -1.67
C LYS A 131 11.85 1.18 -1.47
N ASP A 132 10.92 0.92 -2.38
CA ASP A 132 9.55 1.44 -2.29
C ASP A 132 8.85 0.94 -1.02
N LEU A 133 9.00 -0.35 -0.66
CA LEU A 133 8.49 -0.92 0.59
C LEU A 133 9.11 -0.24 1.82
N LYS A 134 10.43 -0.07 1.85
CA LYS A 134 11.13 0.61 2.96
C LYS A 134 10.69 2.07 3.11
N VAL A 135 10.43 2.76 2.01
CA VAL A 135 9.90 4.13 2.04
C VAL A 135 8.48 4.11 2.61
N LYS A 136 7.63 3.18 2.18
CA LYS A 136 6.28 3.02 2.70
C LYS A 136 6.26 2.74 4.20
N GLU A 137 7.06 1.77 4.67
CA GLU A 137 7.21 1.47 6.10
C GLU A 137 7.64 2.70 6.93
N LYS A 138 8.59 3.49 6.41
CA LYS A 138 9.00 4.73 7.07
C LYS A 138 7.88 5.76 7.13
N LEU A 139 7.11 5.91 6.05
CA LEU A 139 5.98 6.83 6.01
C LEU A 139 4.87 6.43 7.00
N GLU A 140 4.62 5.14 7.19
CA GLU A 140 3.66 4.63 8.17
C GLU A 140 4.00 5.04 9.62
N VAL A 141 5.27 5.29 9.91
CA VAL A 141 5.72 5.79 11.22
C VAL A 141 5.79 7.32 11.26
N VAL A 142 6.33 7.93 10.21
CA VAL A 142 6.63 9.37 10.20
C VAL A 142 5.36 10.22 10.04
N VAL A 143 4.42 9.80 9.17
CA VAL A 143 3.16 10.55 8.96
C VAL A 143 2.37 10.72 10.25
N PRO A 144 2.13 9.69 11.09
CA PRO A 144 1.50 9.86 12.39
C PRO A 144 2.20 10.83 13.33
N MET A 145 3.53 10.90 13.30
CA MET A 145 4.29 11.84 14.10
C MET A 145 4.07 13.29 13.63
N ILE A 146 4.11 13.52 12.33
CA ILE A 146 3.84 14.82 11.70
C ILE A 146 2.42 15.27 12.02
N GLU A 147 1.42 14.40 11.85
CA GLU A 147 0.01 14.70 12.16
C GLU A 147 -0.18 15.06 13.62
N SER A 148 0.43 14.31 14.52
CA SER A 148 0.35 14.60 15.96
C SER A 148 1.00 15.93 16.30
N GLY A 149 2.18 16.22 15.76
CA GLY A 149 2.85 17.51 15.92
C GLY A 149 2.01 18.66 15.41
N PHE A 150 1.38 18.50 14.25
CA PHE A 150 0.47 19.51 13.69
C PHE A 150 -0.74 19.76 14.58
N VAL A 151 -1.44 18.69 15.02
CA VAL A 151 -2.60 18.84 15.91
C VAL A 151 -2.22 19.59 17.19
N TYR A 152 -1.08 19.27 17.81
CA TYR A 152 -0.60 19.97 19.00
C TYR A 152 -0.26 21.43 18.71
N SER A 153 0.48 21.72 17.66
CA SER A 153 0.87 23.08 17.28
C SER A 153 -0.35 24.00 17.12
N VAL A 154 -1.35 23.50 16.41
CA VAL A 154 -2.58 24.26 16.14
C VAL A 154 -3.44 24.45 17.39
N LEU A 155 -3.52 23.44 18.28
CA LEU A 155 -4.34 23.51 19.50
C LEU A 155 -3.71 24.35 20.62
N LEU A 156 -2.39 24.31 20.73
CA LEU A 156 -1.67 25.09 21.77
C LEU A 156 -1.48 26.55 21.40
N GLY A 157 -1.88 26.94 20.18
CA GLY A 157 -1.76 28.31 19.71
C GLY A 157 -0.31 28.77 19.54
N GLU A 158 0.63 27.83 19.39
CA GLU A 158 2.00 28.09 18.94
C GLU A 158 1.99 28.47 17.45
N SER A 159 1.16 29.46 17.12
CA SER A 159 1.00 29.98 15.77
C SER A 159 2.15 30.91 15.40
N ASN A 160 3.32 30.31 15.22
CA ASN A 160 4.25 30.83 14.23
C ASN A 160 3.69 30.37 12.87
N ASP A 161 3.10 31.29 12.12
CA ASP A 161 2.45 31.04 10.82
C ASP A 161 3.27 30.14 9.87
N THR A 162 4.59 30.26 9.93
CA THR A 162 5.53 29.46 9.13
C THR A 162 5.52 27.97 9.45
N SER A 163 5.41 27.58 10.73
CA SER A 163 5.41 26.16 11.11
C SER A 163 4.12 25.47 10.70
N ASN A 164 2.98 26.12 10.88
CA ASN A 164 1.67 25.58 10.48
C ASN A 164 1.52 25.48 8.96
N LEU A 165 2.08 26.40 8.19
CA LEU A 165 2.13 26.33 6.72
C LEU A 165 2.95 25.13 6.25
N THR A 166 4.12 24.89 6.86
CA THR A 166 4.96 23.73 6.53
C THR A 166 4.25 22.40 6.83
N TYR A 167 3.54 22.29 7.96
CA TYR A 167 2.74 21.08 8.25
C TYR A 167 1.62 20.87 7.23
N ARG A 168 0.91 21.93 6.85
CA ARG A 168 -0.17 21.86 5.85
C ARG A 168 0.34 21.42 4.49
N GLU A 169 1.49 21.95 4.06
CA GLU A 169 2.15 21.53 2.82
C GLU A 169 2.56 20.05 2.87
N LEU A 170 3.21 19.59 3.94
CA LEU A 170 3.65 18.21 4.12
C LEU A 170 2.48 17.22 4.14
N LEU A 171 1.34 17.63 4.73
CA LEU A 171 0.14 16.82 4.83
C LEU A 171 -0.81 16.99 3.61
N GLY A 172 -0.47 17.85 2.65
CA GLY A 172 -1.28 18.09 1.46
C GLY A 172 -2.61 18.79 1.75
N ILE A 173 -2.68 19.62 2.80
CA ILE A 173 -3.92 20.28 3.25
C ILE A 173 -4.10 21.59 2.47
N ASN A 174 -5.06 21.59 1.55
CA ASN A 174 -5.36 22.74 0.67
C ASN A 174 -6.77 23.31 0.94
N THR A 175 -7.28 23.20 2.17
CA THR A 175 -8.61 23.68 2.56
C THR A 175 -8.52 24.92 3.44
N GLU A 176 -9.55 25.78 3.40
CA GLU A 176 -9.63 26.98 4.21
C GLU A 176 -10.28 26.73 5.58
N TYR A 177 -11.11 25.69 5.68
CA TYR A 177 -11.88 25.39 6.88
C TYR A 177 -11.51 24.04 7.46
N VAL A 178 -11.85 23.89 8.75
CA VAL A 178 -11.58 22.68 9.53
C VAL A 178 -12.61 22.58 10.65
N TYR A 179 -12.89 21.38 11.09
CA TYR A 179 -13.58 21.14 12.35
C TYR A 179 -12.86 20.09 13.18
N ALA A 180 -13.00 20.17 14.48
CA ALA A 180 -12.40 19.22 15.40
C ALA A 180 -13.42 18.16 15.82
N ILE A 181 -12.93 16.93 15.97
CA ILE A 181 -13.64 15.83 16.63
C ILE A 181 -12.78 15.39 17.80
N VAL A 182 -13.40 15.26 18.97
CA VAL A 182 -12.78 14.67 20.16
C VAL A 182 -13.42 13.32 20.41
N ILE A 183 -12.61 12.27 20.46
CA ILE A 183 -13.04 10.90 20.76
C ILE A 183 -12.44 10.51 22.09
N GLU A 184 -13.27 10.13 23.06
CA GLU A 184 -12.88 9.65 24.38
C GLU A 184 -13.16 8.17 24.51
N CYS A 185 -12.27 7.42 25.15
CA CYS A 185 -12.46 5.99 25.43
C CYS A 185 -12.54 5.67 26.92
N GLY A 186 -13.29 4.63 27.24
CA GLY A 186 -13.46 4.10 28.62
C GLY A 186 -13.95 2.64 28.58
N GLU A 187 -14.23 2.05 29.74
CA GLU A 187 -14.73 0.66 29.80
C GLU A 187 -16.24 0.58 29.74
N GLU A 188 -16.93 1.34 30.56
CA GLU A 188 -18.39 1.41 30.55
C GLU A 188 -18.86 2.83 30.85
N LEU A 189 -20.12 3.10 30.54
CA LEU A 189 -20.79 4.36 30.85
C LEU A 189 -21.58 4.22 32.15
N ARG A 190 -21.20 4.95 33.20
CA ARG A 190 -21.96 5.09 34.43
C ARG A 190 -22.39 6.52 34.59
N LYS A 191 -23.70 6.78 34.72
CA LYS A 191 -24.27 8.13 34.76
C LYS A 191 -23.76 9.03 33.63
N GLY A 192 -23.54 8.47 32.42
CA GLY A 192 -23.02 9.21 31.29
C GLY A 192 -21.48 9.34 31.23
N GLU A 193 -20.75 9.04 32.30
CA GLU A 193 -19.30 9.15 32.34
C GLU A 193 -18.62 7.81 32.00
N LEU A 194 -17.48 7.87 31.31
CA LEU A 194 -16.63 6.73 31.04
C LEU A 194 -15.85 6.31 32.29
N THR A 195 -15.86 5.00 32.60
CA THR A 195 -15.07 4.43 33.69
C THR A 195 -13.73 3.90 33.20
N ASN A 196 -12.79 3.69 34.13
CA ASN A 196 -11.44 3.15 33.86
C ASN A 196 -10.77 3.73 32.62
N THR A 197 -10.79 5.04 32.48
CA THR A 197 -10.25 5.76 31.31
C THR A 197 -8.76 5.53 31.11
N VAL A 198 -7.98 5.33 32.18
CA VAL A 198 -6.55 5.06 32.12
C VAL A 198 -6.30 3.66 31.52
N GLY A 199 -7.00 2.63 32.03
CA GLY A 199 -6.89 1.28 31.49
C GLY A 199 -7.32 1.18 30.04
N ALA A 200 -8.41 1.88 29.67
CA ALA A 200 -8.87 1.95 28.30
C ALA A 200 -7.85 2.68 27.39
N GLY A 201 -7.24 3.76 27.86
CA GLY A 201 -6.18 4.45 27.13
C GLY A 201 -4.96 3.55 26.84
N ILE A 202 -4.54 2.74 27.80
CA ILE A 202 -3.45 1.76 27.63
C ILE A 202 -3.83 0.69 26.58
N ARG A 203 -5.07 0.21 26.62
CA ARG A 203 -5.56 -0.76 25.60
C ARG A 203 -5.66 -0.11 24.22
N LEU A 204 -6.18 1.10 24.13
CA LEU A 204 -6.27 1.81 22.88
C LEU A 204 -4.89 2.05 22.25
N GLN A 205 -3.86 2.32 23.07
CA GLN A 205 -2.50 2.46 22.60
C GLN A 205 -1.98 1.17 21.91
N LYS A 206 -2.34 -0.01 22.43
CA LYS A 206 -1.99 -1.30 21.81
C LYS A 206 -2.67 -1.51 20.45
N HIS A 207 -3.85 -0.95 20.25
CA HIS A 207 -4.64 -1.03 19.02
C HIS A 207 -4.54 0.25 18.17
N SER A 208 -3.57 1.11 18.44
CA SER A 208 -3.48 2.46 17.86
C SER A 208 -3.43 2.48 16.33
N MET A 209 -2.81 1.49 15.68
CA MET A 209 -2.78 1.40 14.22
C MET A 209 -4.17 1.16 13.64
N ILE A 210 -4.88 0.14 14.13
CA ILE A 210 -6.24 -0.21 13.67
C ILE A 210 -7.20 0.95 13.94
N PHE A 211 -7.10 1.54 15.13
CA PHE A 211 -7.91 2.70 15.52
C PHE A 211 -7.70 3.88 14.58
N ARG A 212 -6.44 4.19 14.28
CA ARG A 212 -6.08 5.29 13.38
C ARG A 212 -6.54 5.03 11.95
N GLU A 213 -6.41 3.81 11.46
CA GLU A 213 -6.86 3.40 10.13
C GLU A 213 -8.38 3.58 9.99
N MET A 214 -9.16 3.08 10.94
CA MET A 214 -10.61 3.26 10.96
C MET A 214 -11.04 4.74 10.98
N LEU A 215 -10.33 5.59 11.73
CA LEU A 215 -10.57 7.03 11.75
C LEU A 215 -10.30 7.66 10.38
N LYS A 216 -9.20 7.30 9.74
CA LYS A 216 -8.83 7.84 8.43
C LYS A 216 -9.78 7.42 7.32
N GLU A 217 -10.17 6.14 7.29
CA GLU A 217 -11.14 5.64 6.32
C GLU A 217 -12.51 6.32 6.44
N THR A 218 -12.93 6.64 7.66
CA THR A 218 -14.25 7.23 7.89
C THR A 218 -14.28 8.75 7.71
N MET A 219 -13.21 9.46 8.14
CA MET A 219 -13.26 10.92 8.28
C MET A 219 -12.29 11.66 7.36
N ASN A 220 -11.33 10.97 6.75
CA ASN A 220 -10.22 11.58 6.00
C ASN A 220 -9.56 12.74 6.77
N GLY A 221 -9.40 12.56 8.09
CA GLY A 221 -8.92 13.58 9.01
C GLY A 221 -7.45 13.42 9.40
N ILE A 222 -6.91 14.44 10.03
CA ILE A 222 -5.58 14.47 10.63
C ILE A 222 -5.73 13.99 12.07
N VAL A 223 -5.14 12.84 12.36
CA VAL A 223 -5.33 12.15 13.64
C VAL A 223 -4.18 12.49 14.58
N GLY A 224 -4.48 13.14 15.71
CA GLY A 224 -3.52 13.40 16.77
C GLY A 224 -3.12 12.16 17.56
N SER A 225 -2.15 12.29 18.43
CA SER A 225 -1.77 11.25 19.38
C SER A 225 -2.84 11.06 20.47
N LEU A 226 -2.84 9.89 21.08
CA LEU A 226 -3.64 9.63 22.27
C LEU A 226 -3.15 10.50 23.45
N MET A 227 -4.05 11.29 24.01
CA MET A 227 -3.84 12.14 25.18
C MET A 227 -4.65 11.60 26.36
N GLY A 228 -4.03 10.79 27.22
CA GLY A 228 -4.75 10.06 28.27
C GLY A 228 -5.72 9.05 27.66
N ASN A 229 -7.00 9.37 27.65
CA ASN A 229 -8.05 8.57 27.03
C ASN A 229 -8.72 9.25 25.82
N LYS A 230 -8.10 10.31 25.27
CA LYS A 230 -8.70 11.14 24.21
C LYS A 230 -7.84 11.14 22.97
N VAL A 231 -8.48 11.12 21.82
CA VAL A 231 -7.86 11.36 20.51
C VAL A 231 -8.58 12.52 19.84
N ILE A 232 -7.79 13.43 19.27
CA ILE A 232 -8.29 14.59 18.56
C ILE A 232 -8.09 14.36 17.07
N VAL A 233 -9.13 14.57 16.30
CA VAL A 233 -9.10 14.50 14.85
C VAL A 233 -9.47 15.86 14.29
N LEU A 234 -8.62 16.41 13.42
CA LEU A 234 -8.92 17.64 12.68
C LEU A 234 -9.35 17.23 11.27
N VAL A 235 -10.55 17.60 10.88
CA VAL A 235 -11.11 17.24 9.57
C VAL A 235 -11.15 18.47 8.69
N PRO A 236 -10.28 18.54 7.65
CA PRO A 236 -10.27 19.61 6.67
C PRO A 236 -11.56 19.62 5.84
N CYS A 237 -12.15 20.78 5.59
CA CYS A 237 -13.33 20.95 4.75
C CYS A 237 -13.20 22.16 3.83
N ARG A 238 -13.93 22.12 2.70
CA ARG A 238 -13.84 23.17 1.67
C ARG A 238 -14.82 24.30 1.92
N GLU A 239 -15.96 24.00 2.53
CA GLU A 239 -17.06 24.93 2.75
C GLU A 239 -17.27 25.16 4.24
N LYS A 240 -17.63 26.38 4.61
CA LYS A 240 -17.89 26.76 5.99
C LYS A 240 -19.30 26.31 6.44
N GLU A 241 -20.24 26.34 5.52
CA GLU A 241 -21.62 25.96 5.79
C GLU A 241 -21.88 24.53 5.30
N GLU A 242 -22.36 23.69 6.18
CA GLU A 242 -22.83 22.34 5.87
C GLU A 242 -24.36 22.34 5.79
N SER A 243 -24.89 21.62 4.79
CA SER A 243 -26.34 21.35 4.76
C SER A 243 -26.72 20.42 5.91
N TYR A 244 -27.99 20.49 6.33
CA TYR A 244 -28.52 19.61 7.37
C TYR A 244 -28.29 18.13 7.04
N ASN A 245 -28.51 17.74 5.79
CA ASN A 245 -28.33 16.35 5.35
C ASN A 245 -26.88 15.88 5.42
N GLU A 246 -25.90 16.70 5.05
CA GLU A 246 -24.48 16.36 5.13
C GLU A 246 -24.04 16.16 6.58
N ARG A 247 -24.54 17.00 7.46
CA ARG A 247 -24.30 16.88 8.90
C ARG A 247 -24.86 15.60 9.49
N GLU A 248 -26.09 15.22 9.15
CA GLU A 248 -26.72 13.97 9.55
C GLU A 248 -25.94 12.74 9.08
N VAL A 249 -25.54 12.71 7.80
CA VAL A 249 -24.73 11.64 7.24
C VAL A 249 -23.38 11.51 7.95
N LYS A 250 -22.73 12.64 8.21
CA LYS A 250 -21.45 12.68 8.95
C LYS A 250 -21.59 12.08 10.35
N ILE A 251 -22.61 12.50 11.09
CA ILE A 251 -22.90 12.00 12.44
C ILE A 251 -23.13 10.48 12.41
N GLU A 252 -23.93 9.99 11.48
CA GLU A 252 -24.24 8.56 11.39
C GLU A 252 -23.02 7.73 11.00
N ASN A 253 -22.16 8.24 10.12
CA ASN A 253 -20.89 7.59 9.77
C ASN A 253 -19.96 7.45 10.99
N ILE A 254 -19.82 8.53 11.77
CA ILE A 254 -19.02 8.52 13.00
C ILE A 254 -19.63 7.54 14.02
N ARG A 255 -20.95 7.57 14.22
CA ARG A 255 -21.67 6.67 15.11
C ARG A 255 -21.50 5.20 14.73
N SER A 256 -21.61 4.90 13.43
CA SER A 256 -21.38 3.54 12.90
C SER A 256 -19.95 3.08 13.12
N MET A 257 -18.98 3.95 12.89
CA MET A 257 -17.57 3.68 13.15
C MET A 257 -17.31 3.40 14.65
N LEU A 258 -17.83 4.24 15.55
CA LEU A 258 -17.64 4.03 16.98
C LEU A 258 -18.22 2.70 17.45
N ARG A 259 -19.40 2.29 16.96
CA ARG A 259 -19.99 0.96 17.25
C ARG A 259 -19.07 -0.17 16.80
N LYS A 260 -18.46 -0.08 15.62
CA LYS A 260 -17.49 -1.08 15.14
C LYS A 260 -16.26 -1.14 16.03
N MET A 261 -15.74 0.02 16.42
CA MET A 261 -14.59 0.11 17.36
C MET A 261 -14.93 -0.51 18.73
N GLU A 262 -16.11 -0.24 19.27
CA GLU A 262 -16.58 -0.80 20.53
C GLU A 262 -16.59 -2.34 20.50
N GLN A 263 -17.07 -2.92 19.40
CA GLN A 263 -17.11 -4.37 19.22
C GLN A 263 -15.72 -5.01 19.10
N GLN A 264 -14.80 -4.33 18.38
CA GLN A 264 -13.46 -4.87 18.14
C GLN A 264 -12.51 -4.71 19.33
N MET A 265 -12.68 -3.64 20.11
CA MET A 265 -11.73 -3.24 21.15
C MET A 265 -12.26 -3.51 22.56
N GLU A 266 -13.49 -4.00 22.69
CA GLU A 266 -14.16 -4.24 24.00
C GLU A 266 -14.09 -3.01 24.94
N MET A 267 -14.31 -1.83 24.37
CA MET A 267 -14.28 -0.54 25.05
C MET A 267 -15.50 0.29 24.64
N LYS A 268 -15.79 1.32 25.43
CA LYS A 268 -16.79 2.33 25.11
C LYS A 268 -16.14 3.59 24.56
N PHE A 269 -16.81 4.21 23.63
CA PHE A 269 -16.35 5.47 23.02
C PHE A 269 -17.44 6.54 23.10
N LYS A 270 -17.00 7.77 23.28
CA LYS A 270 -17.78 8.98 23.11
C LYS A 270 -17.11 9.86 22.07
N ALA A 271 -17.90 10.59 21.31
CA ALA A 271 -17.35 11.61 20.40
C ALA A 271 -18.14 12.90 20.49
N GLY A 272 -17.42 14.00 20.43
CA GLY A 272 -17.99 15.33 20.25
C GLY A 272 -17.45 15.96 18.99
N ILE A 273 -18.28 16.75 18.32
CA ILE A 273 -17.96 17.41 17.06
C ILE A 273 -18.09 18.92 17.29
N GLY A 274 -17.07 19.68 16.93
CA GLY A 274 -17.07 21.14 16.94
C GLY A 274 -17.63 21.74 15.66
N SER A 275 -17.87 23.05 15.66
CA SER A 275 -18.28 23.79 14.48
C SER A 275 -17.17 23.90 13.44
N VAL A 276 -17.56 24.10 12.20
CA VAL A 276 -16.63 24.39 11.10
C VAL A 276 -16.11 25.83 11.24
N VAL A 277 -14.80 25.98 11.29
CA VAL A 277 -14.10 27.26 11.51
C VAL A 277 -12.92 27.40 10.54
N SER A 278 -12.32 28.57 10.46
CA SER A 278 -11.01 28.74 9.79
C SER A 278 -9.90 28.06 10.60
N TRP A 279 -8.76 27.79 9.97
CA TRP A 279 -7.62 27.16 10.66
C TRP A 279 -7.09 27.99 11.86
N GLU A 280 -7.23 29.31 11.81
CA GLU A 280 -6.84 30.23 12.90
C GLU A 280 -7.74 30.08 14.13
N GLU A 281 -9.00 29.68 13.93
CA GLU A 281 -10.02 29.52 14.98
C GLU A 281 -10.18 28.06 15.44
N VAL A 282 -9.35 27.12 15.03
CA VAL A 282 -9.51 25.68 15.31
C VAL A 282 -9.60 25.37 16.82
N SER A 283 -8.93 26.16 17.67
CA SER A 283 -9.04 26.03 19.13
C SER A 283 -10.46 26.26 19.66
N LYS A 284 -11.29 27.03 18.94
CA LYS A 284 -12.73 27.18 19.23
C LYS A 284 -13.48 25.89 18.94
N SER A 285 -13.32 25.36 17.72
CA SER A 285 -13.94 24.08 17.31
C SER A 285 -13.55 22.93 18.25
N TYR A 286 -12.27 22.87 18.67
CA TYR A 286 -11.80 21.88 19.63
C TYR A 286 -12.51 21.98 20.98
N ARG A 287 -12.66 23.23 21.55
CA ARG A 287 -13.38 23.41 22.81
C ARG A 287 -14.83 23.00 22.73
N GLU A 288 -15.51 23.36 21.65
CA GLU A 288 -16.89 22.95 21.40
C GLU A 288 -17.01 21.41 21.28
N ALA A 289 -16.08 20.75 20.55
CA ALA A 289 -16.03 19.29 20.46
C ALA A 289 -15.83 18.64 21.84
N LEU A 290 -14.94 19.19 22.66
CA LEU A 290 -14.68 18.70 24.01
C LEU A 290 -15.90 18.84 24.91
N ASP A 291 -16.58 19.99 24.87
CA ASP A 291 -17.79 20.24 25.62
C ASP A 291 -18.95 19.35 25.17
N THR A 292 -19.06 19.11 23.87
CA THR A 292 -20.06 18.21 23.31
C THR A 292 -19.82 16.77 23.74
N ALA A 293 -18.56 16.29 23.72
CA ALA A 293 -18.21 14.95 24.22
C ALA A 293 -18.55 14.78 25.72
N ARG A 294 -18.47 15.85 26.53
CA ARG A 294 -18.81 15.85 27.95
C ARG A 294 -20.32 15.91 28.19
N ARG A 295 -21.08 16.71 27.41
CA ARG A 295 -22.53 16.92 27.60
C ARG A 295 -23.40 15.73 27.19
N SER A 296 -22.88 14.73 26.49
CA SER A 296 -23.61 13.50 26.23
C SER A 296 -23.98 12.69 27.51
N GLU A 297 -23.87 13.33 28.66
CA GLU A 297 -24.23 12.81 29.97
C GLU A 297 -25.73 12.58 30.18
N GLU A 298 -26.62 13.26 29.44
CA GLU A 298 -28.08 13.23 29.70
C GLU A 298 -28.85 12.31 28.74
N HIS A 299 -28.30 11.92 27.58
CA HIS A 299 -28.96 11.01 26.65
C HIS A 299 -28.01 9.97 26.09
N THR A 300 -28.21 8.74 26.53
CA THR A 300 -27.56 7.50 26.09
C THR A 300 -27.28 7.52 24.56
N SER A 301 -26.00 7.51 24.19
CA SER A 301 -25.48 7.27 22.82
C SER A 301 -25.76 8.32 21.72
N GLU A 302 -25.98 9.59 22.04
CA GLU A 302 -26.17 10.61 21.03
C GLU A 302 -24.89 11.43 20.78
N LEU A 303 -24.46 11.46 19.52
CA LEU A 303 -23.53 12.46 19.00
C LEU A 303 -24.25 13.81 18.96
N GLN A 304 -23.83 14.77 19.78
CA GLN A 304 -24.30 16.13 19.69
C GLN A 304 -23.29 16.98 18.94
N SER A 305 -23.76 17.88 18.11
CA SER A 305 -22.97 18.86 17.38
C SER A 305 -23.54 20.26 17.60
N HIS A 306 -22.68 21.24 17.72
CA HIS A 306 -23.06 22.67 17.74
C HIS A 306 -23.07 23.28 16.35
#